data_638eaaab6a8bab564443af8c98c1ec25
#
_entry.id   638eaaab6a8bab564443af8c98c1ec25
#
_cell.length_a   1.000
_cell.length_b   1.000
_cell.length_c   1.000
_cell.angle_alpha   90.00
_cell.angle_beta   90.00
_cell.angle_gamma   90.00
#
_symmetry.space_group_name_H-M   'P 1'
#
loop_
_entity.id
_entity.type
_entity.pdbx_description
1 polymer ?
#
loop_
_entity_poly.entity_id
_entity_poly.type
_entity_poly.pdbx_seq_one_letter_code
_entity_poly.pdbx_strand_id
1 'polypeptide(L)'
;MDKNFKNGCVLVIGGTGGVGSECVRTFHNHGAKVVFTYNSNKDEATKIVDELNGKVSAIQLDLSNENSVKKSLSEINQSNQGINTIINAAGFNIPQKYISEIDAETWRRVIDSDINGFFNLASHSIKILRESQGSLVFISSAGLFKYPPGDVLSVAPKATVEQLIKGIAKEEGANGVRANSIALGVIDAGIFHRLLNEENTFFDEEWHEAVMANLAIKRFGAAEEVSNTALFLASSHAAYVTGHCIPVDGGYHL
;
A
#
# COMPACT_ATOMS: atom_id res chain seq x y z
N MET A 1 19.99 -3.98 13.87
CA MET A 1 19.75 -4.03 12.41
C MET A 1 19.15 -5.39 12.10
N ASP A 2 17.92 -5.42 11.66
CA ASP A 2 17.25 -6.68 11.34
C ASP A 2 17.96 -7.33 10.14
N LYS A 3 18.34 -8.59 10.25
CA LYS A 3 19.14 -9.30 9.23
C LYS A 3 18.39 -9.45 7.90
N ASN A 4 17.09 -9.20 7.91
CA ASN A 4 16.16 -9.49 6.82
C ASN A 4 16.28 -8.59 5.59
N PHE A 5 16.82 -7.38 5.71
CA PHE A 5 16.93 -6.45 4.58
C PHE A 5 18.34 -6.41 3.97
N LYS A 6 19.23 -7.38 4.30
CA LYS A 6 20.62 -7.38 3.83
C LYS A 6 20.78 -7.83 2.39
N ASN A 7 19.89 -8.67 1.89
CA ASN A 7 19.98 -9.23 0.54
C ASN A 7 18.80 -8.72 -0.28
N GLY A 8 19.10 -8.03 -1.40
CA GLY A 8 18.05 -7.47 -2.26
C GLY A 8 17.54 -6.10 -1.78
N CYS A 9 16.39 -5.71 -2.29
CA CYS A 9 15.75 -4.43 -1.94
C CYS A 9 14.32 -4.62 -1.42
N VAL A 10 13.83 -3.58 -0.77
CA VAL A 10 12.42 -3.34 -0.49
C VAL A 10 11.85 -2.48 -1.62
N LEU A 11 10.83 -2.96 -2.29
CA LEU A 11 10.13 -2.24 -3.35
C LEU A 11 8.83 -1.65 -2.78
N VAL A 12 8.73 -0.32 -2.76
CA VAL A 12 7.52 0.39 -2.34
C VAL A 12 6.78 0.89 -3.57
N ILE A 13 5.62 0.31 -3.86
CA ILE A 13 4.73 0.74 -4.95
C ILE A 13 3.88 1.90 -4.45
N GLY A 14 3.85 3.02 -5.21
CA GLY A 14 3.14 4.22 -4.78
C GLY A 14 3.88 5.03 -3.71
N GLY A 15 5.21 5.03 -3.77
CA GLY A 15 6.08 5.67 -2.77
C GLY A 15 5.99 7.20 -2.70
N THR A 16 5.23 7.86 -3.56
CA THR A 16 4.94 9.31 -3.47
C THR A 16 3.61 9.62 -2.76
N GLY A 17 2.83 8.61 -2.38
CA GLY A 17 1.64 8.77 -1.55
C GLY A 17 1.98 8.98 -0.07
N GLY A 18 1.04 9.47 0.74
CA GLY A 18 1.29 9.77 2.17
C GLY A 18 1.83 8.58 2.96
N VAL A 19 1.16 7.43 2.89
CA VAL A 19 1.62 6.19 3.55
C VAL A 19 2.83 5.60 2.84
N GLY A 20 2.85 5.63 1.49
CA GLY A 20 3.95 5.07 0.71
C GLY A 20 5.28 5.78 0.96
N SER A 21 5.27 7.12 1.01
CA SER A 21 6.47 7.92 1.29
C SER A 21 7.02 7.65 2.70
N GLU A 22 6.12 7.46 3.67
CA GLU A 22 6.53 7.10 5.01
C GLU A 22 7.11 5.67 5.08
N CYS A 23 6.57 4.72 4.31
CA CYS A 23 7.20 3.42 4.16
C CYS A 23 8.62 3.54 3.56
N VAL A 24 8.83 4.38 2.55
CA VAL A 24 10.18 4.63 1.99
C VAL A 24 11.14 5.10 3.07
N ARG A 25 10.76 6.09 3.88
CA ARG A 25 11.58 6.63 4.99
C ARG A 25 11.84 5.58 6.06
N THR A 26 10.80 4.91 6.52
CA THR A 26 10.89 3.91 7.59
C THR A 26 11.82 2.77 7.21
N PHE A 27 11.64 2.16 6.04
CA PHE A 27 12.51 1.06 5.60
C PHE A 27 13.95 1.52 5.37
N HIS A 28 14.15 2.72 4.79
CA HIS A 28 15.49 3.30 4.64
C HIS A 28 16.18 3.50 5.99
N ASN A 29 15.49 4.10 6.98
CA ASN A 29 16.02 4.36 8.31
C ASN A 29 16.38 3.07 9.07
N HIS A 30 15.72 1.94 8.73
CA HIS A 30 16.04 0.61 9.26
C HIS A 30 17.10 -0.13 8.42
N GLY A 31 17.76 0.57 7.50
CA GLY A 31 18.93 0.09 6.75
C GLY A 31 18.60 -0.79 5.55
N ALA A 32 17.35 -0.80 5.10
CA ALA A 32 16.99 -1.45 3.85
C ALA A 32 17.49 -0.64 2.64
N LYS A 33 17.87 -1.34 1.57
CA LYS A 33 17.98 -0.73 0.24
C LYS A 33 16.56 -0.56 -0.29
N VAL A 34 16.14 0.67 -0.56
CA VAL A 34 14.77 0.96 -0.97
C VAL A 34 14.73 1.43 -2.42
N VAL A 35 13.86 0.80 -3.19
CA VAL A 35 13.40 1.27 -4.49
C VAL A 35 11.91 1.59 -4.34
N PHE A 36 11.46 2.72 -4.86
CA PHE A 36 10.04 3.05 -4.83
C PHE A 36 9.54 3.49 -6.20
N THR A 37 8.22 3.34 -6.40
CA THR A 37 7.60 3.75 -7.65
C THR A 37 6.67 4.93 -7.47
N TYR A 38 6.51 5.69 -8.55
CA TYR A 38 5.51 6.72 -8.72
C TYR A 38 4.84 6.58 -10.09
N ASN A 39 3.59 7.01 -10.22
CA ASN A 39 2.92 7.03 -11.53
C ASN A 39 3.12 8.39 -12.22
N SER A 40 2.60 9.46 -11.64
CA SER A 40 2.60 10.80 -12.26
C SER A 40 3.37 11.85 -11.46
N ASN A 41 3.54 11.69 -10.15
CA ASN A 41 4.11 12.71 -9.27
C ASN A 41 5.65 12.62 -9.20
N LYS A 42 6.31 13.00 -10.30
CA LYS A 42 7.77 12.99 -10.42
C LYS A 42 8.45 13.97 -9.46
N ASP A 43 7.85 15.13 -9.24
CA ASP A 43 8.43 16.18 -8.40
C ASP A 43 8.52 15.69 -6.94
N GLU A 44 7.47 15.05 -6.44
CA GLU A 44 7.50 14.45 -5.10
C GLU A 44 8.50 13.29 -5.01
N ALA A 45 8.61 12.48 -6.07
CA ALA A 45 9.61 11.42 -6.13
C ALA A 45 11.04 12.00 -6.03
N THR A 46 11.31 13.10 -6.73
CA THR A 46 12.60 13.80 -6.67
C THR A 46 12.88 14.33 -5.27
N LYS A 47 11.90 14.98 -4.62
CA LYS A 47 12.04 15.49 -3.25
C LYS A 47 12.41 14.38 -2.26
N ILE A 48 11.74 13.22 -2.34
CA ILE A 48 12.02 12.08 -1.44
C ILE A 48 13.45 11.56 -1.67
N VAL A 49 13.90 11.47 -2.93
CA VAL A 49 15.28 11.06 -3.24
C VAL A 49 16.29 12.04 -2.68
N ASP A 50 16.06 13.34 -2.83
CA ASP A 50 16.94 14.41 -2.32
C ASP A 50 16.95 14.43 -0.80
N GLU A 51 15.79 14.32 -0.14
CA GLU A 51 15.65 14.24 1.32
C GLU A 51 16.49 13.09 1.91
N LEU A 52 16.51 11.95 1.21
CA LEU A 52 17.25 10.76 1.63
C LEU A 52 18.67 10.69 1.01
N ASN A 53 19.20 11.84 0.55
CA ASN A 53 20.56 12.01 0.04
C ASN A 53 20.93 11.03 -1.10
N GLY A 54 19.98 10.73 -1.98
CA GLY A 54 20.19 9.82 -3.10
C GLY A 54 20.37 8.34 -2.71
N LYS A 55 20.08 7.96 -1.47
CA LYS A 55 20.23 6.59 -0.97
C LYS A 55 19.03 5.68 -1.30
N VAL A 56 18.00 6.22 -1.89
CA VAL A 56 16.83 5.50 -2.41
C VAL A 56 16.68 5.79 -3.91
N SER A 57 16.01 4.90 -4.62
CA SER A 57 15.81 5.05 -6.07
C SER A 57 14.33 5.13 -6.40
N ALA A 58 13.95 6.08 -7.27
CA ALA A 58 12.59 6.26 -7.76
C ALA A 58 12.45 5.78 -9.22
N ILE A 59 11.37 5.07 -9.53
CA ILE A 59 11.06 4.55 -10.86
C ILE A 59 9.62 4.90 -11.21
N GLN A 60 9.40 5.42 -12.41
CA GLN A 60 8.04 5.60 -12.90
C GLN A 60 7.42 4.26 -13.28
N LEU A 61 6.24 3.98 -12.77
CA LEU A 61 5.53 2.72 -13.02
C LEU A 61 4.01 2.94 -12.99
N ASP A 62 3.35 2.55 -14.07
CA ASP A 62 1.91 2.40 -14.16
C ASP A 62 1.56 0.91 -14.03
N LEU A 63 0.86 0.54 -12.96
CA LEU A 63 0.48 -0.85 -12.70
C LEU A 63 -0.54 -1.39 -13.73
N SER A 64 -1.33 -0.54 -14.37
CA SER A 64 -2.28 -0.97 -15.41
C SER A 64 -1.58 -1.48 -16.68
N ASN A 65 -0.31 -1.11 -16.88
CA ASN A 65 0.51 -1.56 -17.99
C ASN A 65 1.34 -2.80 -17.61
N GLU A 66 0.81 -3.99 -17.89
CA GLU A 66 1.45 -5.27 -17.57
C GLU A 66 2.89 -5.38 -18.09
N ASN A 67 3.16 -4.97 -19.32
CA ASN A 67 4.51 -5.04 -19.90
C ASN A 67 5.49 -4.14 -19.16
N SER A 68 5.04 -2.95 -18.74
CA SER A 68 5.83 -2.02 -17.92
C SER A 68 6.14 -2.65 -16.57
N VAL A 69 5.15 -3.26 -15.92
CA VAL A 69 5.31 -3.95 -14.62
C VAL A 69 6.35 -5.07 -14.74
N LYS A 70 6.17 -5.96 -15.70
CA LYS A 70 7.10 -7.09 -15.95
C LYS A 70 8.53 -6.62 -16.19
N LYS A 71 8.70 -5.62 -17.05
CA LYS A 71 10.02 -5.04 -17.35
C LYS A 71 10.66 -4.42 -16.11
N SER A 72 9.93 -3.54 -15.41
CA SER A 72 10.45 -2.84 -14.23
C SER A 72 10.81 -3.80 -13.11
N LEU A 73 9.99 -4.81 -12.82
CA LEU A 73 10.31 -5.83 -11.82
C LEU A 73 11.59 -6.60 -12.16
N SER A 74 11.78 -6.98 -13.44
CA SER A 74 13.00 -7.65 -13.89
C SER A 74 14.24 -6.77 -13.71
N GLU A 75 14.18 -5.50 -14.12
CA GLU A 75 15.28 -4.55 -14.00
C GLU A 75 15.62 -4.26 -12.54
N ILE A 76 14.61 -4.05 -11.68
CA ILE A 76 14.80 -3.84 -10.23
C ILE A 76 15.44 -5.06 -9.60
N ASN A 77 14.94 -6.27 -9.91
CA ASN A 77 15.45 -7.52 -9.36
C ASN A 77 16.94 -7.72 -9.69
N GLN A 78 17.31 -7.52 -10.95
CA GLN A 78 18.69 -7.66 -11.44
C GLN A 78 19.63 -6.62 -10.82
N SER A 79 19.21 -5.34 -10.81
CA SER A 79 20.06 -4.23 -10.34
C SER A 79 20.24 -4.21 -8.82
N ASN A 80 19.37 -4.90 -8.06
CA ASN A 80 19.38 -4.87 -6.60
C ASN A 80 19.71 -6.23 -5.96
N GLN A 81 20.13 -7.23 -6.73
CA GLN A 81 20.42 -8.58 -6.23
C GLN A 81 19.18 -9.25 -5.58
N GLY A 82 18.01 -8.94 -6.09
CA GLY A 82 16.74 -9.48 -5.62
C GLY A 82 15.76 -8.41 -5.11
N ILE A 83 14.50 -8.77 -5.05
CA ILE A 83 13.46 -8.06 -4.31
C ILE A 83 13.01 -8.99 -3.19
N ASN A 84 13.20 -8.60 -1.94
CA ASN A 84 12.80 -9.42 -0.80
C ASN A 84 11.48 -8.99 -0.16
N THR A 85 11.07 -7.75 -0.38
CA THR A 85 9.83 -7.22 0.17
C THR A 85 9.16 -6.30 -0.85
N ILE A 86 7.86 -6.45 -1.01
CA ILE A 86 7.02 -5.52 -1.76
C ILE A 86 5.98 -4.93 -0.84
N ILE A 87 5.95 -3.60 -0.74
CA ILE A 87 4.89 -2.85 -0.07
C ILE A 87 4.04 -2.21 -1.16
N ASN A 88 2.80 -2.64 -1.32
CA ASN A 88 1.89 -1.97 -2.25
C ASN A 88 1.02 -0.95 -1.51
N ALA A 89 1.42 0.31 -1.62
CA ALA A 89 0.70 1.48 -1.11
C ALA A 89 0.10 2.32 -2.26
N ALA A 90 0.06 1.78 -3.48
CA ALA A 90 -0.61 2.43 -4.61
C ALA A 90 -2.12 2.28 -4.49
N GLY A 91 -2.83 3.31 -4.92
CA GLY A 91 -4.27 3.33 -5.09
C GLY A 91 -4.67 4.45 -6.03
N PHE A 92 -5.79 4.27 -6.73
CA PHE A 92 -6.31 5.30 -7.62
C PHE A 92 -6.75 6.53 -6.82
N ASN A 93 -6.64 7.69 -7.42
CA ASN A 93 -7.14 8.93 -6.85
C ASN A 93 -8.66 9.01 -7.02
N ILE A 94 -9.40 8.55 -6.02
CA ILE A 94 -10.86 8.41 -6.07
C ILE A 94 -11.58 9.64 -5.52
N PRO A 95 -12.74 10.02 -6.10
CA PRO A 95 -13.68 10.92 -5.45
C PRO A 95 -14.47 10.17 -4.38
N GLN A 96 -14.91 10.88 -3.33
CA GLN A 96 -15.86 10.36 -2.36
C GLN A 96 -17.28 10.59 -2.89
N LYS A 97 -18.01 9.50 -3.20
CA LYS A 97 -19.36 9.57 -3.79
C LYS A 97 -20.22 8.38 -3.40
N TYR A 98 -21.51 8.60 -3.29
CA TYR A 98 -22.46 7.50 -3.18
C TYR A 98 -22.48 6.65 -4.46
N ILE A 99 -22.83 5.37 -4.33
CA ILE A 99 -22.85 4.41 -5.45
C ILE A 99 -23.70 4.91 -6.62
N SER A 100 -24.84 5.57 -6.32
CA SER A 100 -25.74 6.13 -7.34
C SER A 100 -25.17 7.29 -8.15
N GLU A 101 -24.07 7.88 -7.71
CA GLU A 101 -23.43 9.06 -8.32
C GLU A 101 -22.14 8.71 -9.07
N ILE A 102 -21.74 7.44 -9.03
CA ILE A 102 -20.51 6.96 -9.68
C ILE A 102 -20.85 6.58 -11.13
N ASP A 103 -20.18 7.23 -12.06
CA ASP A 103 -20.27 6.85 -13.47
C ASP A 103 -19.45 5.58 -13.77
N ALA A 104 -19.86 4.88 -14.84
CA ALA A 104 -19.26 3.62 -15.22
C ALA A 104 -17.79 3.77 -15.69
N GLU A 105 -17.37 4.93 -16.15
CA GLU A 105 -15.98 5.18 -16.56
C GLU A 105 -15.08 5.28 -15.34
N THR A 106 -15.45 6.06 -14.35
CA THR A 106 -14.74 6.16 -13.05
C THR A 106 -14.61 4.79 -12.42
N TRP A 107 -15.71 3.99 -12.38
CA TRP A 107 -15.66 2.62 -11.88
C TRP A 107 -14.63 1.75 -12.61
N ARG A 108 -14.66 1.73 -13.96
CA ARG A 108 -13.72 0.92 -14.74
C ARG A 108 -12.27 1.31 -14.51
N ARG A 109 -11.99 2.61 -14.44
CA ARG A 109 -10.63 3.12 -14.18
C ARG A 109 -10.09 2.66 -12.82
N VAL A 110 -10.94 2.66 -11.79
CA VAL A 110 -10.56 2.17 -10.46
C VAL A 110 -10.29 0.68 -10.48
N ILE A 111 -11.16 -0.11 -11.12
CA ILE A 111 -10.95 -1.57 -11.28
C ILE A 111 -9.64 -1.86 -12.03
N ASP A 112 -9.37 -1.13 -13.08
CA ASP A 112 -8.19 -1.33 -13.92
C ASP A 112 -6.90 -0.97 -13.17
N SER A 113 -6.90 0.15 -12.44
CA SER A 113 -5.76 0.56 -11.64
C SER A 113 -5.52 -0.35 -10.43
N ASP A 114 -6.56 -0.58 -9.63
CA ASP A 114 -6.37 -1.14 -8.28
C ASP A 114 -6.47 -2.66 -8.25
N ILE A 115 -7.32 -3.27 -9.09
CA ILE A 115 -7.46 -4.74 -9.16
C ILE A 115 -6.52 -5.32 -10.22
N ASN A 116 -6.68 -4.91 -11.49
CA ASN A 116 -5.85 -5.43 -12.57
C ASN A 116 -4.39 -5.03 -12.36
N GLY A 117 -4.13 -3.80 -11.91
CA GLY A 117 -2.80 -3.33 -11.57
C GLY A 117 -2.15 -4.13 -10.45
N PHE A 118 -2.90 -4.45 -9.38
CA PHE A 118 -2.39 -5.33 -8.32
C PHE A 118 -2.12 -6.75 -8.85
N PHE A 119 -3.00 -7.30 -9.68
CA PHE A 119 -2.80 -8.62 -10.26
C PHE A 119 -1.56 -8.67 -11.14
N ASN A 120 -1.32 -7.66 -11.98
CA ASN A 120 -0.10 -7.53 -12.77
C ASN A 120 1.15 -7.53 -11.89
N LEU A 121 1.14 -6.75 -10.80
CA LEU A 121 2.23 -6.73 -9.82
C LEU A 121 2.45 -8.11 -9.22
N ALA A 122 1.41 -8.72 -8.67
CA ALA A 122 1.48 -10.00 -7.98
C ALA A 122 1.96 -11.13 -8.90
N SER A 123 1.33 -11.29 -10.06
CA SER A 123 1.64 -12.39 -11.01
C SER A 123 3.10 -12.39 -11.49
N HIS A 124 3.69 -11.19 -11.67
CA HIS A 124 5.07 -11.05 -12.12
C HIS A 124 6.09 -11.02 -10.97
N SER A 125 5.68 -10.74 -9.72
CA SER A 125 6.58 -10.69 -8.57
C SER A 125 6.69 -12.01 -7.80
N ILE A 126 5.71 -12.91 -7.88
CA ILE A 126 5.69 -14.16 -7.10
C ILE A 126 6.97 -14.99 -7.29
N LYS A 127 7.43 -15.16 -8.53
CA LYS A 127 8.67 -15.92 -8.81
C LYS A 127 9.89 -15.29 -8.15
N ILE A 128 9.97 -13.97 -8.17
CA ILE A 128 11.05 -13.20 -7.54
C ILE A 128 11.00 -13.37 -6.01
N LEU A 129 9.80 -13.28 -5.45
CA LEU A 129 9.61 -13.45 -4.00
C LEU A 129 9.88 -14.90 -3.54
N ARG A 130 9.68 -15.91 -4.39
CA ARG A 130 10.11 -17.30 -4.08
C ARG A 130 11.63 -17.40 -3.93
N GLU A 131 12.39 -16.77 -4.83
CA GLU A 131 13.85 -16.79 -4.79
C GLU A 131 14.40 -16.16 -3.51
N SER A 132 13.75 -15.11 -3.02
CA SER A 132 14.15 -14.40 -1.80
C SER A 132 13.46 -14.92 -0.53
N GLN A 133 12.49 -15.82 -0.63
CA GLN A 133 11.56 -16.20 0.45
C GLN A 133 10.95 -14.97 1.10
N GLY A 134 10.49 -14.06 0.25
CA GLY A 134 10.17 -12.69 0.58
C GLY A 134 8.75 -12.47 1.10
N SER A 135 8.37 -11.21 1.20
CA SER A 135 7.04 -10.82 1.69
C SER A 135 6.36 -9.78 0.80
N LEU A 136 5.04 -9.87 0.71
CA LEU A 136 4.15 -8.89 0.11
C LEU A 136 3.26 -8.30 1.20
N VAL A 137 3.22 -6.98 1.32
CA VAL A 137 2.33 -6.25 2.22
C VAL A 137 1.47 -5.30 1.41
N PHE A 138 0.16 -5.43 1.52
CA PHE A 138 -0.82 -4.57 0.83
C PHE A 138 -1.43 -3.56 1.80
N ILE A 139 -1.54 -2.31 1.38
CA ILE A 139 -2.22 -1.26 2.14
C ILE A 139 -3.69 -1.26 1.75
N SER A 140 -4.51 -1.72 2.68
CA SER A 140 -5.95 -1.97 2.55
C SER A 140 -6.77 -0.89 3.28
N SER A 141 -8.02 -1.17 3.66
CA SER A 141 -8.92 -0.24 4.34
C SER A 141 -9.71 -0.92 5.45
N ALA A 142 -9.86 -0.26 6.60
CA ALA A 142 -10.77 -0.67 7.66
C ALA A 142 -12.25 -0.61 7.24
N GLY A 143 -12.56 0.08 6.15
CA GLY A 143 -13.87 0.06 5.50
C GLY A 143 -14.34 -1.35 5.09
N LEU A 144 -13.45 -2.32 5.03
CA LEU A 144 -13.78 -3.75 4.84
C LEU A 144 -14.51 -4.36 6.03
N PHE A 145 -14.28 -3.86 7.23
CA PHE A 145 -14.88 -4.36 8.47
C PHE A 145 -16.09 -3.52 8.88
N LYS A 146 -16.02 -2.21 8.69
CA LYS A 146 -17.10 -1.26 8.97
C LYS A 146 -17.20 -0.29 7.80
N TYR A 147 -18.15 -0.55 6.91
CA TYR A 147 -18.29 0.18 5.64
C TYR A 147 -18.65 1.65 5.86
N PRO A 148 -17.83 2.60 5.40
CA PRO A 148 -18.17 4.01 5.44
C PRO A 148 -19.00 4.40 4.21
N PRO A 149 -20.12 5.13 4.37
CA PRO A 149 -20.89 5.64 3.23
C PRO A 149 -20.01 6.44 2.25
N GLY A 150 -20.27 6.26 0.95
CA GLY A 150 -19.54 6.97 -0.11
C GLY A 150 -18.15 6.39 -0.47
N ASP A 151 -17.70 5.30 0.16
CA ASP A 151 -16.33 4.78 -0.01
C ASP A 151 -16.23 3.51 -0.89
N VAL A 152 -17.23 3.24 -1.74
CA VAL A 152 -17.23 2.01 -2.54
C VAL A 152 -16.04 1.91 -3.50
N LEU A 153 -15.58 3.04 -4.04
CA LEU A 153 -14.41 3.08 -4.94
C LEU A 153 -13.10 2.68 -4.24
N SER A 154 -13.02 2.82 -2.92
CA SER A 154 -11.93 2.33 -2.10
C SER A 154 -12.16 0.88 -1.65
N VAL A 155 -13.32 0.62 -1.04
CA VAL A 155 -13.58 -0.64 -0.33
C VAL A 155 -13.72 -1.84 -1.28
N ALA A 156 -14.46 -1.69 -2.39
CA ALA A 156 -14.73 -2.82 -3.28
C ALA A 156 -13.48 -3.37 -3.98
N PRO A 157 -12.57 -2.55 -4.55
CA PRO A 157 -11.30 -3.05 -5.07
C PRO A 157 -10.44 -3.73 -4.01
N LYS A 158 -10.35 -3.12 -2.81
CA LYS A 158 -9.56 -3.67 -1.70
C LYS A 158 -10.10 -5.00 -1.21
N ALA A 159 -11.43 -5.19 -1.17
CA ALA A 159 -12.04 -6.48 -0.86
C ALA A 159 -11.60 -7.58 -1.85
N THR A 160 -11.50 -7.25 -3.13
CA THR A 160 -11.01 -8.18 -4.16
C THR A 160 -9.54 -8.51 -3.92
N VAL A 161 -8.70 -7.50 -3.69
CA VAL A 161 -7.26 -7.70 -3.44
C VAL A 161 -7.02 -8.52 -2.16
N GLU A 162 -7.86 -8.36 -1.12
CA GLU A 162 -7.75 -9.21 0.09
C GLU A 162 -7.90 -10.71 -0.21
N GLN A 163 -8.75 -11.08 -1.17
CA GLN A 163 -8.84 -12.49 -1.57
C GLN A 163 -7.61 -12.93 -2.35
N LEU A 164 -7.00 -12.05 -3.17
CA LEU A 164 -5.72 -12.35 -3.82
C LEU A 164 -4.59 -12.51 -2.81
N ILE A 165 -4.51 -11.67 -1.76
CA ILE A 165 -3.54 -11.81 -0.66
C ILE A 165 -3.68 -13.16 0.04
N LYS A 166 -4.91 -13.61 0.34
CA LYS A 166 -5.14 -14.93 0.93
C LYS A 166 -4.74 -16.06 -0.01
N GLY A 167 -5.05 -15.91 -1.32
CA GLY A 167 -4.63 -16.86 -2.35
C GLY A 167 -3.11 -16.99 -2.40
N ILE A 168 -2.39 -15.87 -2.51
CA ILE A 168 -0.92 -15.84 -2.52
C ILE A 168 -0.35 -16.48 -1.25
N ALA A 169 -0.86 -16.11 -0.08
CA ALA A 169 -0.40 -16.66 1.20
C ALA A 169 -0.57 -18.18 1.25
N LYS A 170 -1.68 -18.70 0.74
CA LYS A 170 -1.99 -20.13 0.76
C LYS A 170 -1.18 -20.92 -0.27
N GLU A 171 -1.03 -20.39 -1.48
CA GLU A 171 -0.36 -21.07 -2.59
C GLU A 171 1.16 -21.00 -2.46
N GLU A 172 1.69 -19.88 -1.94
CA GLU A 172 3.12 -19.59 -1.92
C GLU A 172 3.80 -19.81 -0.56
N GLY A 173 3.03 -20.08 0.47
CA GLY A 173 3.59 -20.34 1.81
C GLY A 173 4.60 -21.48 1.85
N ALA A 174 4.38 -22.57 1.08
CA ALA A 174 5.33 -23.67 0.96
C ALA A 174 6.65 -23.26 0.29
N ASN A 175 6.65 -22.17 -0.48
CA ASN A 175 7.83 -21.59 -1.12
C ASN A 175 8.50 -20.51 -0.23
N GLY A 176 8.03 -20.32 1.02
CA GLY A 176 8.56 -19.34 1.97
C GLY A 176 8.06 -17.91 1.74
N VAL A 177 7.12 -17.67 0.81
CA VAL A 177 6.54 -16.35 0.58
C VAL A 177 5.43 -16.08 1.57
N ARG A 178 5.43 -14.87 2.15
CA ARG A 178 4.35 -14.40 3.02
C ARG A 178 3.59 -13.26 2.35
N ALA A 179 2.28 -13.21 2.51
CA ALA A 179 1.45 -12.12 2.00
C ALA A 179 0.44 -11.71 3.09
N ASN A 180 0.45 -10.43 3.44
CA ASN A 180 -0.43 -9.85 4.43
C ASN A 180 -0.92 -8.47 3.97
N SER A 181 -1.90 -7.93 4.67
CA SER A 181 -2.39 -6.58 4.43
C SER A 181 -2.56 -5.80 5.74
N ILE A 182 -2.67 -4.48 5.60
CA ILE A 182 -2.90 -3.54 6.70
C ILE A 182 -4.16 -2.76 6.36
N ALA A 183 -5.20 -2.94 7.15
CA ALA A 183 -6.46 -2.22 7.00
C ALA A 183 -6.37 -0.86 7.71
N LEU A 184 -6.26 0.21 6.93
CA LEU A 184 -6.16 1.57 7.46
C LEU A 184 -7.51 2.08 7.96
N GLY A 185 -7.53 2.75 9.11
CA GLY A 185 -8.54 3.72 9.47
C GLY A 185 -8.31 5.08 8.78
N VAL A 186 -8.75 6.15 9.42
CA VAL A 186 -8.44 7.51 8.96
C VAL A 186 -7.01 7.85 9.37
N ILE A 187 -6.16 8.05 8.39
CA ILE A 187 -4.74 8.40 8.57
C ILE A 187 -4.52 9.85 8.16
N ASP A 188 -3.90 10.62 9.04
CA ASP A 188 -3.56 12.04 8.85
C ASP A 188 -2.43 12.20 7.83
N ALA A 189 -2.67 11.79 6.59
CA ALA A 189 -1.70 11.81 5.50
C ALA A 189 -2.35 11.64 4.12
N GLY A 190 -1.68 12.09 3.08
CA GLY A 190 -1.94 11.76 1.67
C GLY A 190 -3.35 12.08 1.19
N ILE A 191 -4.12 11.05 0.84
CA ILE A 191 -5.47 11.17 0.27
C ILE A 191 -6.40 11.94 1.22
N PHE A 192 -6.29 11.73 2.52
CA PHE A 192 -7.10 12.43 3.51
C PHE A 192 -6.91 13.95 3.45
N HIS A 193 -5.64 14.43 3.42
CA HIS A 193 -5.35 15.86 3.28
C HIS A 193 -5.88 16.44 1.96
N ARG A 194 -5.84 15.66 0.87
CA ARG A 194 -6.40 16.07 -0.41
C ARG A 194 -7.92 16.23 -0.32
N LEU A 195 -8.60 15.23 0.24
CA LEU A 195 -10.06 15.24 0.38
C LEU A 195 -10.56 16.36 1.29
N LEU A 196 -9.81 16.72 2.32
CA LEU A 196 -10.13 17.89 3.18
C LEU A 196 -9.99 19.23 2.44
N ASN A 197 -9.09 19.31 1.43
CA ASN A 197 -8.85 20.54 0.66
C ASN A 197 -9.74 20.65 -0.58
N GLU A 198 -10.44 19.59 -0.97
CA GLU A 198 -11.45 19.66 -2.03
C GLU A 198 -12.74 20.27 -1.48
N GLU A 199 -13.51 20.97 -2.32
CA GLU A 199 -14.88 21.41 -2.00
C GLU A 199 -15.81 20.17 -1.89
N ASN A 200 -15.54 19.35 -0.92
CA ASN A 200 -16.21 18.07 -0.73
C ASN A 200 -17.01 18.09 0.57
N THR A 201 -18.32 17.99 0.44
CA THR A 201 -19.28 18.00 1.54
C THR A 201 -19.24 16.77 2.44
N PHE A 202 -18.46 15.74 2.11
CA PHE A 202 -18.34 14.53 2.92
C PHE A 202 -17.47 14.68 4.16
N PHE A 203 -16.57 15.68 4.20
CA PHE A 203 -15.56 15.85 5.26
C PHE A 203 -15.82 17.14 6.04
N ASP A 204 -17.04 17.32 6.50
CA ASP A 204 -17.47 18.42 7.35
C ASP A 204 -17.23 18.14 8.85
N GLU A 205 -17.66 19.07 9.70
CA GLU A 205 -17.53 18.95 11.15
C GLU A 205 -18.38 17.78 11.71
N GLU A 206 -19.56 17.53 11.15
CA GLU A 206 -20.42 16.41 11.53
C GLU A 206 -19.74 15.07 11.23
N TRP A 207 -19.11 14.92 10.06
CA TRP A 207 -18.30 13.77 9.73
C TRP A 207 -17.15 13.58 10.71
N HIS A 208 -16.42 14.68 11.03
CA HIS A 208 -15.30 14.62 11.97
C HIS A 208 -15.74 14.13 13.35
N GLU A 209 -16.83 14.69 13.89
CA GLU A 209 -17.41 14.27 15.16
C GLU A 209 -17.85 12.81 15.13
N ALA A 210 -18.51 12.38 14.06
CA ALA A 210 -18.97 11.00 13.88
C ALA A 210 -17.81 10.01 13.83
N VAL A 211 -16.71 10.34 13.13
CA VAL A 211 -15.50 9.51 13.09
C VAL A 211 -14.86 9.45 14.47
N MET A 212 -14.67 10.60 15.14
CA MET A 212 -14.08 10.64 16.48
C MET A 212 -14.92 9.88 17.51
N ALA A 213 -16.25 9.90 17.40
CA ALA A 213 -17.13 9.13 18.28
C ALA A 213 -16.91 7.62 18.11
N ASN A 214 -16.65 7.16 16.89
CA ASN A 214 -16.43 5.74 16.56
C ASN A 214 -15.02 5.23 16.87
N LEU A 215 -14.02 6.11 17.00
CA LEU A 215 -12.67 5.70 17.32
C LEU A 215 -12.53 5.34 18.81
N ALA A 216 -11.88 4.21 19.12
CA ALA A 216 -11.47 3.90 20.49
C ALA A 216 -10.30 4.78 20.93
N ILE A 217 -9.32 4.96 20.06
CA ILE A 217 -8.22 5.93 20.23
C ILE A 217 -8.64 7.25 19.56
N LYS A 218 -8.95 8.27 20.37
CA LYS A 218 -9.60 9.53 19.96
C LYS A 218 -8.68 10.47 19.19
N ARG A 219 -8.10 10.00 18.11
CA ARG A 219 -7.31 10.77 17.11
C ARG A 219 -7.22 10.02 15.79
N PHE A 220 -6.88 10.70 14.74
CA PHE A 220 -6.46 10.06 13.50
C PHE A 220 -5.11 9.35 13.66
N GLY A 221 -4.89 8.32 12.85
CA GLY A 221 -3.63 7.59 12.83
C GLY A 221 -2.54 8.37 12.07
N ALA A 222 -1.29 8.16 12.45
CA ALA A 222 -0.14 8.68 11.71
C ALA A 222 0.34 7.68 10.65
N ALA A 223 0.89 8.17 9.53
CA ALA A 223 1.48 7.31 8.50
C ALA A 223 2.62 6.44 9.04
N GLU A 224 3.34 6.92 10.06
CA GLU A 224 4.39 6.18 10.76
C GLU A 224 3.85 4.92 11.46
N GLU A 225 2.64 4.96 12.03
CA GLU A 225 2.03 3.79 12.69
C GLU A 225 1.74 2.67 11.68
N VAL A 226 1.37 3.06 10.46
CA VAL A 226 1.16 2.14 9.34
C VAL A 226 2.48 1.58 8.84
N SER A 227 3.49 2.43 8.62
CA SER A 227 4.79 2.02 8.10
C SER A 227 5.54 1.11 9.08
N ASN A 228 5.40 1.34 10.39
CA ASN A 228 5.93 0.46 11.43
C ASN A 228 5.26 -0.91 11.43
N THR A 229 3.95 -0.98 11.18
CA THR A 229 3.23 -2.26 11.00
C THR A 229 3.70 -2.97 9.72
N ALA A 230 3.92 -2.25 8.63
CA ALA A 230 4.47 -2.80 7.40
C ALA A 230 5.89 -3.35 7.61
N LEU A 231 6.72 -2.62 8.35
CA LEU A 231 8.07 -3.07 8.74
C LEU A 231 8.02 -4.37 9.55
N PHE A 232 7.13 -4.47 10.53
CA PHE A 232 6.91 -5.71 11.28
C PHE A 232 6.51 -6.86 10.36
N LEU A 233 5.50 -6.67 9.52
CA LEU A 233 5.02 -7.72 8.61
C LEU A 233 6.06 -8.16 7.58
N ALA A 234 6.94 -7.26 7.17
CA ALA A 234 8.05 -7.56 6.27
C ALA A 234 9.21 -8.31 6.97
N SER A 235 9.34 -8.16 8.29
CA SER A 235 10.47 -8.66 9.06
C SER A 235 10.37 -10.14 9.43
N SER A 236 11.49 -10.71 9.98
CA SER A 236 11.52 -12.07 10.55
C SER A 236 10.66 -12.22 11.81
N HIS A 237 10.31 -11.11 12.47
CA HIS A 237 9.41 -11.17 13.63
C HIS A 237 7.99 -11.61 13.24
N ALA A 238 7.63 -11.45 11.95
CA ALA A 238 6.37 -11.94 11.39
C ALA A 238 6.51 -13.25 10.60
N ALA A 239 7.54 -14.06 10.87
CA ALA A 239 7.85 -15.26 10.08
C ALA A 239 6.71 -16.30 10.04
N TYR A 240 5.79 -16.29 11.01
CA TYR A 240 4.63 -17.19 11.05
C TYR A 240 3.30 -16.45 10.82
N VAL A 241 3.36 -15.21 10.28
CA VAL A 241 2.19 -14.39 9.96
C VAL A 241 2.03 -14.30 8.45
N THR A 242 0.98 -14.91 7.91
CA THR A 242 0.63 -14.86 6.49
C THR A 242 -0.88 -14.97 6.28
N GLY A 243 -1.44 -14.34 5.26
CA GLY A 243 -2.86 -14.35 4.92
C GLY A 243 -3.74 -13.48 5.83
N HIS A 244 -3.14 -12.60 6.64
CA HIS A 244 -3.86 -11.75 7.59
C HIS A 244 -4.02 -10.32 7.08
N CYS A 245 -5.17 -9.72 7.42
CA CYS A 245 -5.44 -8.30 7.30
C CYS A 245 -5.42 -7.71 8.72
N ILE A 246 -4.43 -6.86 9.02
CA ILE A 246 -4.24 -6.27 10.36
C ILE A 246 -4.81 -4.87 10.39
N PRO A 247 -5.82 -4.58 11.23
CA PRO A 247 -6.35 -3.24 11.38
C PRO A 247 -5.35 -2.30 12.06
N VAL A 248 -5.11 -1.14 11.45
CA VAL A 248 -4.41 0.02 12.02
C VAL A 248 -5.37 1.21 11.89
N ASP A 249 -6.38 1.22 12.75
CA ASP A 249 -7.57 2.04 12.59
C ASP A 249 -8.07 2.70 13.89
N GLY A 250 -7.27 2.66 14.95
CA GLY A 250 -7.65 3.24 16.25
C GLY A 250 -8.88 2.60 16.88
N GLY A 251 -9.23 1.36 16.47
CA GLY A 251 -10.43 0.65 16.93
C GLY A 251 -11.72 1.09 16.25
N TYR A 252 -11.63 1.69 15.06
CA TYR A 252 -12.80 2.13 14.28
C TYR A 252 -13.75 0.99 13.92
N HIS A 253 -13.22 -0.20 13.68
CA HIS A 253 -14.00 -1.37 13.24
C HIS A 253 -14.72 -2.11 14.37
N LEU A 254 -14.49 -1.75 15.63
CA LEU A 254 -15.09 -2.39 16.80
C LEU A 254 -16.58 -2.04 17.00
#